data_82c66f07be7533f0fb548004468fd66b
#
_entry.id   82c66f07be7533f0fb548004468fd66b
#
_cell.length_a   1.000
_cell.length_b   1.000
_cell.length_c   1.000
_cell.angle_alpha   90.00
_cell.angle_beta   90.00
_cell.angle_gamma   90.00
#
_symmetry.space_group_name_H-M   'P 1'
#
loop_
_entity.id
_entity.type
_entity.pdbx_description
1 polymer ?
#
loop_
_entity_poly.entity_id
_entity_poly.type
_entity_poly.pdbx_seq_one_letter_code
_entity_poly.pdbx_strand_id
1 'polypeptide(L)'
;MAEKDDDQRTVVFFHPDLGIGGAERLVVDAAVGLQNRGHKVVIFTSHCDKSHCFEEARDGTLDVRVRGNWIVPPSILGRLTILCAILRQLHLLVQIYATRELQSLNPDTFFVDQLSAGLPLLQYLAPKAPILFYCHFPDMYLALGREKWWKRLYRVPFDWVEEWSMGFADEIAVNSGFTKGMATGAWPKLAKRKNFKVVYPCVDIAPKKESEKRAIGNGNDKEEAIWTDRNIILSINRFERKKDIALAVKAFAALPADKRKGVRLVLAGGYDPRSIENCQYHKELEKLAASHGLESFTAKNIITALSAPEHIPVLFLLSIPSSLKDSLLRSAKLLVYTPSNEHFGIVPLEAMLAGVPVLAANTGGPKETVMDGVTGWLRAPDEVLEWTVVMDKPQPGRFGKMGKAGVQRVRTGFGQEKMAERIERLQDEMLAEPKMPPLMNAVLNFLGIVVFFGLGLVTSQMFVNAKQRRA
;
A
#
# COMPACT_ATOMS: atom_id res chain seq x y z
N MET A 1 -20.60 30.28 -18.32
CA MET A 1 -19.63 29.19 -18.58
C MET A 1 -18.28 29.81 -18.24
N ALA A 2 -17.67 29.37 -17.14
CA ALA A 2 -16.30 29.79 -16.85
C ALA A 2 -15.39 29.21 -17.93
N GLU A 3 -14.54 30.02 -18.52
CA GLU A 3 -13.45 29.58 -19.41
C GLU A 3 -12.65 28.52 -18.66
N LYS A 4 -12.52 27.34 -19.23
CA LYS A 4 -11.66 26.28 -18.73
C LYS A 4 -10.23 26.77 -18.97
N ASP A 5 -9.45 26.93 -17.91
CA ASP A 5 -8.02 27.18 -18.02
C ASP A 5 -7.45 26.02 -18.88
N ASP A 6 -6.66 26.32 -19.91
CA ASP A 6 -6.23 25.31 -20.91
C ASP A 6 -5.48 24.12 -20.28
N ASP A 7 -4.93 24.30 -19.07
CA ASP A 7 -4.21 23.28 -18.29
C ASP A 7 -5.10 22.48 -17.30
N GLN A 8 -6.35 22.91 -17.06
CA GLN A 8 -7.22 22.24 -16.08
C GLN A 8 -7.92 21.02 -16.68
N ARG A 9 -7.64 19.82 -16.12
CA ARG A 9 -8.26 18.55 -16.53
C ARG A 9 -9.28 18.07 -15.51
N THR A 10 -10.27 17.33 -16.01
CA THR A 10 -11.17 16.51 -15.19
C THR A 10 -10.63 15.09 -15.15
N VAL A 11 -10.10 14.67 -13.99
CA VAL A 11 -9.55 13.33 -13.77
C VAL A 11 -10.53 12.51 -12.92
N VAL A 12 -11.02 11.41 -13.47
CA VAL A 12 -11.95 10.52 -12.76
C VAL A 12 -11.23 9.28 -12.26
N PHE A 13 -11.28 9.07 -10.96
CA PHE A 13 -10.70 7.92 -10.28
C PHE A 13 -11.73 6.82 -10.08
N PHE A 14 -11.28 5.57 -10.18
CA PHE A 14 -12.05 4.39 -9.81
C PHE A 14 -11.28 3.55 -8.80
N HIS A 15 -11.85 3.35 -7.62
CA HIS A 15 -11.30 2.53 -6.56
C HIS A 15 -12.37 1.61 -5.96
N PRO A 16 -12.11 0.30 -5.71
CA PRO A 16 -13.16 -0.64 -5.31
C PRO A 16 -13.79 -0.32 -3.95
N ASP A 17 -12.97 -0.05 -2.93
CA ASP A 17 -13.38 0.15 -1.53
C ASP A 17 -12.46 1.16 -0.86
N LEU A 18 -12.96 2.36 -0.57
CA LEU A 18 -12.18 3.48 -0.04
C LEU A 18 -12.19 3.48 1.50
N GLY A 19 -11.51 2.49 2.10
CA GLY A 19 -11.32 2.36 3.54
C GLY A 19 -9.99 2.94 4.04
N ILE A 20 -9.34 2.25 4.98
CA ILE A 20 -8.02 2.61 5.53
C ILE A 20 -7.02 1.51 5.18
N GLY A 21 -6.10 1.80 4.26
CA GLY A 21 -5.04 0.90 3.83
C GLY A 21 -4.00 1.61 2.98
N GLY A 22 -2.98 0.88 2.54
CA GLY A 22 -1.88 1.46 1.75
C GLY A 22 -2.26 1.81 0.32
N ALA A 23 -3.17 1.05 -0.29
CA ALA A 23 -3.69 1.33 -1.63
C ALA A 23 -4.63 2.53 -1.60
N GLU A 24 -5.54 2.56 -0.62
CA GLU A 24 -6.48 3.66 -0.38
C GLU A 24 -5.75 4.97 -0.10
N ARG A 25 -4.68 4.92 0.73
CA ARG A 25 -3.83 6.10 0.99
C ARG A 25 -3.19 6.61 -0.30
N LEU A 26 -2.68 5.73 -1.16
CA LEU A 26 -2.09 6.11 -2.44
C LEU A 26 -3.11 6.83 -3.34
N VAL A 27 -4.34 6.31 -3.44
CA VAL A 27 -5.41 6.91 -4.25
C VAL A 27 -5.78 8.29 -3.72
N VAL A 28 -5.94 8.44 -2.40
CA VAL A 28 -6.21 9.73 -1.75
C VAL A 28 -5.06 10.70 -2.01
N ASP A 29 -3.80 10.29 -1.82
CA ASP A 29 -2.63 11.14 -2.05
C ASP A 29 -2.50 11.56 -3.52
N ALA A 30 -2.76 10.65 -4.46
CA ALA A 30 -2.77 10.96 -5.89
C ALA A 30 -3.87 11.96 -6.26
N ALA A 31 -5.07 11.76 -5.72
CA ALA A 31 -6.22 12.63 -5.95
C ALA A 31 -5.99 14.04 -5.40
N VAL A 32 -5.57 14.16 -4.13
CA VAL A 32 -5.22 15.44 -3.51
C VAL A 32 -4.06 16.12 -4.23
N GLY A 33 -3.03 15.35 -4.61
CA GLY A 33 -1.88 15.87 -5.33
C GLY A 33 -2.26 16.49 -6.67
N LEU A 34 -3.11 15.84 -7.46
CA LEU A 34 -3.63 16.37 -8.73
C LEU A 34 -4.55 17.58 -8.52
N GLN A 35 -5.39 17.54 -7.47
CA GLN A 35 -6.26 18.68 -7.12
C GLN A 35 -5.43 19.91 -6.74
N ASN A 36 -4.33 19.74 -5.97
CA ASN A 36 -3.41 20.81 -5.61
C ASN A 36 -2.67 21.40 -6.85
N ARG A 37 -2.62 20.66 -7.94
CA ARG A 37 -2.07 21.11 -9.23
C ARG A 37 -3.13 21.76 -10.15
N GLY A 38 -4.35 21.99 -9.64
CA GLY A 38 -5.41 22.69 -10.35
C GLY A 38 -6.40 21.79 -11.10
N HIS A 39 -6.24 20.47 -11.07
CA HIS A 39 -7.15 19.55 -11.76
C HIS A 39 -8.45 19.34 -10.97
N LYS A 40 -9.54 19.11 -11.68
CA LYS A 40 -10.80 18.64 -11.09
C LYS A 40 -10.72 17.13 -10.90
N VAL A 41 -10.85 16.67 -9.67
CA VAL A 41 -10.77 15.25 -9.32
C VAL A 41 -12.10 14.74 -8.78
N VAL A 42 -12.58 13.59 -9.29
CA VAL A 42 -13.75 12.90 -8.78
C VAL A 42 -13.40 11.42 -8.56
N ILE A 43 -13.72 10.87 -7.40
CA ILE A 43 -13.47 9.46 -7.08
C ILE A 43 -14.78 8.69 -7.04
N PHE A 44 -14.93 7.68 -7.91
CA PHE A 44 -15.98 6.69 -7.81
C PHE A 44 -15.51 5.46 -7.08
N THR A 45 -16.31 5.02 -6.12
CA THR A 45 -16.05 3.80 -5.33
C THR A 45 -17.35 3.03 -5.10
N SER A 46 -17.22 1.72 -4.88
CA SER A 46 -18.38 0.90 -4.50
C SER A 46 -18.65 0.90 -3.00
N HIS A 47 -17.69 1.34 -2.18
CA HIS A 47 -17.86 1.45 -0.73
C HIS A 47 -16.94 2.52 -0.15
N CYS A 48 -17.50 3.33 0.75
CA CYS A 48 -16.75 4.27 1.58
C CYS A 48 -17.53 4.47 2.90
N ASP A 49 -17.00 3.92 3.98
CA ASP A 49 -17.55 4.15 5.31
C ASP A 49 -16.92 5.40 5.91
N LYS A 50 -17.72 6.44 6.10
CA LYS A 50 -17.25 7.73 6.66
C LYS A 50 -16.68 7.62 8.07
N SER A 51 -17.00 6.56 8.81
CA SER A 51 -16.40 6.29 10.13
C SER A 51 -15.05 5.57 10.02
N HIS A 52 -14.73 5.00 8.85
CA HIS A 52 -13.54 4.18 8.61
C HIS A 52 -12.89 4.49 7.26
N CYS A 53 -12.64 5.76 6.97
CA CYS A 53 -11.91 6.21 5.78
C CYS A 53 -10.95 7.35 6.16
N PHE A 54 -10.09 7.75 5.24
CA PHE A 54 -9.21 8.90 5.41
C PHE A 54 -9.99 10.20 5.49
N GLU A 55 -9.43 11.19 6.19
CA GLU A 55 -10.09 12.47 6.47
C GLU A 55 -10.50 13.18 5.17
N GLU A 56 -9.62 13.22 4.19
CA GLU A 56 -9.82 13.88 2.89
C GLU A 56 -11.00 13.29 2.08
N ALA A 57 -11.36 12.03 2.37
CA ALA A 57 -12.52 11.37 1.74
C ALA A 57 -13.85 11.63 2.45
N ARG A 58 -13.83 12.16 3.70
CA ARG A 58 -15.05 12.39 4.50
C ARG A 58 -15.38 13.86 4.75
N ASP A 59 -14.36 14.75 4.79
CA ASP A 59 -14.50 16.17 5.16
C ASP A 59 -14.89 17.08 3.97
N GLY A 60 -14.96 16.50 2.77
CA GLY A 60 -15.30 17.23 1.54
C GLY A 60 -14.09 17.76 0.76
N THR A 61 -12.86 17.46 1.20
CA THR A 61 -11.64 17.80 0.44
C THR A 61 -11.67 17.14 -0.94
N LEU A 62 -12.13 15.88 -1.03
CA LEU A 62 -12.28 15.13 -2.27
C LEU A 62 -13.77 14.89 -2.60
N ASP A 63 -14.14 15.00 -3.89
CA ASP A 63 -15.46 14.60 -4.39
C ASP A 63 -15.53 13.07 -4.50
N VAL A 64 -15.96 12.40 -3.43
CA VAL A 64 -16.10 10.95 -3.36
C VAL A 64 -17.55 10.54 -3.57
N ARG A 65 -17.81 9.72 -4.60
CA ARG A 65 -19.13 9.27 -5.00
C ARG A 65 -19.26 7.76 -4.90
N VAL A 66 -20.11 7.29 -3.99
CA VAL A 66 -20.39 5.85 -3.81
C VAL A 66 -21.45 5.42 -4.81
N ARG A 67 -21.13 4.44 -5.67
CA ARG A 67 -22.00 3.89 -6.70
C ARG A 67 -21.81 2.38 -6.85
N GLY A 68 -22.75 1.67 -7.47
CA GLY A 68 -22.60 0.25 -7.80
C GLY A 68 -22.68 -0.70 -6.59
N ASN A 69 -23.26 -0.29 -5.47
CA ASN A 69 -23.22 -1.04 -4.21
C ASN A 69 -24.55 -1.70 -3.79
N TRP A 70 -25.64 -1.50 -4.55
CA TRP A 70 -26.98 -1.93 -4.11
C TRP A 70 -27.46 -3.28 -4.72
N ILE A 71 -26.93 -3.72 -5.87
CA ILE A 71 -27.31 -5.01 -6.47
C ILE A 71 -26.43 -6.16 -5.98
N VAL A 72 -25.11 -5.91 -5.93
CA VAL A 72 -24.12 -6.97 -5.67
C VAL A 72 -23.56 -6.84 -4.24
N PRO A 73 -23.67 -7.89 -3.41
CA PRO A 73 -23.11 -7.87 -2.07
C PRO A 73 -21.57 -7.94 -2.12
N PRO A 74 -20.85 -7.56 -1.04
CA PRO A 74 -19.38 -7.62 -0.99
C PRO A 74 -18.84 -9.06 -1.05
N SER A 75 -19.64 -10.04 -0.63
CA SER A 75 -19.31 -11.47 -0.75
C SER A 75 -20.58 -12.32 -0.74
N ILE A 76 -20.50 -13.52 -1.30
CA ILE A 76 -21.58 -14.52 -1.27
C ILE A 76 -21.14 -15.62 -0.29
N LEU A 77 -21.87 -15.78 0.83
CA LEU A 77 -21.56 -16.74 1.91
C LEU A 77 -20.10 -16.64 2.42
N GLY A 78 -19.56 -15.43 2.52
CA GLY A 78 -18.17 -15.18 2.91
C GLY A 78 -17.12 -15.68 1.90
N ARG A 79 -17.55 -15.94 0.65
CA ARG A 79 -16.73 -16.43 -0.46
C ARG A 79 -16.97 -15.58 -1.71
N LEU A 80 -16.27 -15.88 -2.81
CA LEU A 80 -16.42 -15.22 -4.11
C LEU A 80 -16.21 -13.69 -4.07
N THR A 81 -15.39 -13.19 -3.13
CA THR A 81 -15.14 -11.76 -2.93
C THR A 81 -14.62 -11.07 -4.19
N ILE A 82 -13.70 -11.71 -4.93
CA ILE A 82 -13.16 -11.18 -6.20
C ILE A 82 -14.28 -11.06 -7.26
N LEU A 83 -15.10 -12.09 -7.42
CA LEU A 83 -16.21 -12.05 -8.36
C LEU A 83 -17.19 -10.92 -7.99
N CYS A 84 -17.55 -10.80 -6.71
CA CYS A 84 -18.41 -9.72 -6.23
C CYS A 84 -17.78 -8.34 -6.47
N ALA A 85 -16.47 -8.17 -6.26
CA ALA A 85 -15.76 -6.92 -6.53
C ALA A 85 -15.82 -6.55 -8.02
N ILE A 86 -15.57 -7.51 -8.92
CA ILE A 86 -15.70 -7.31 -10.38
C ILE A 86 -17.12 -6.89 -10.75
N LEU A 87 -18.13 -7.62 -10.26
CA LEU A 87 -19.53 -7.32 -10.56
C LEU A 87 -19.97 -5.95 -10.03
N ARG A 88 -19.47 -5.55 -8.85
CA ARG A 88 -19.72 -4.22 -8.28
C ARG A 88 -19.07 -3.13 -9.12
N GLN A 89 -17.85 -3.32 -9.61
CA GLN A 89 -17.18 -2.38 -10.49
C GLN A 89 -17.96 -2.22 -11.83
N LEU A 90 -18.39 -3.32 -12.45
CA LEU A 90 -19.20 -3.28 -13.67
C LEU A 90 -20.54 -2.60 -13.42
N HIS A 91 -21.23 -2.90 -12.32
CA HIS A 91 -22.48 -2.25 -11.94
C HIS A 91 -22.28 -0.74 -11.72
N LEU A 92 -21.17 -0.33 -11.06
CA LEU A 92 -20.83 1.08 -10.88
C LEU A 92 -20.71 1.79 -12.24
N LEU A 93 -19.96 1.22 -13.19
CA LEU A 93 -19.77 1.79 -14.53
C LEU A 93 -21.09 1.91 -15.29
N VAL A 94 -21.94 0.87 -15.27
CA VAL A 94 -23.27 0.91 -15.90
C VAL A 94 -24.16 1.96 -15.25
N GLN A 95 -24.16 2.06 -13.91
CA GLN A 95 -24.97 3.04 -13.18
C GLN A 95 -24.59 4.47 -13.55
N ILE A 96 -23.30 4.85 -13.48
CA ILE A 96 -22.86 6.22 -13.76
C ILE A 96 -23.07 6.60 -15.24
N TYR A 97 -23.03 5.61 -16.14
CA TYR A 97 -23.35 5.82 -17.54
C TYR A 97 -24.86 6.02 -17.76
N ALA A 98 -25.71 5.15 -17.20
CA ALA A 98 -27.16 5.23 -17.33
C ALA A 98 -27.76 6.51 -16.72
N THR A 99 -27.17 6.97 -15.59
CA THR A 99 -27.54 8.25 -14.95
C THR A 99 -26.96 9.48 -15.64
N ARG A 100 -26.20 9.31 -16.72
CA ARG A 100 -25.45 10.37 -17.42
C ARG A 100 -24.42 11.12 -16.56
N GLU A 101 -24.08 10.59 -15.41
CA GLU A 101 -23.12 11.20 -14.49
C GLU A 101 -21.72 11.23 -15.12
N LEU A 102 -21.31 10.14 -15.79
CA LEU A 102 -20.04 10.07 -16.50
C LEU A 102 -19.96 11.10 -17.64
N GLN A 103 -21.04 11.23 -18.44
CA GLN A 103 -21.09 12.18 -19.55
C GLN A 103 -21.07 13.63 -19.05
N SER A 104 -21.76 13.93 -17.94
CA SER A 104 -21.81 15.29 -17.37
C SER A 104 -20.46 15.75 -16.82
N LEU A 105 -19.64 14.82 -16.37
CA LEU A 105 -18.27 15.11 -15.91
C LEU A 105 -17.32 15.41 -17.07
N ASN A 106 -17.59 14.82 -18.27
CA ASN A 106 -16.74 14.92 -19.45
C ASN A 106 -15.25 14.73 -19.11
N PRO A 107 -14.84 13.54 -18.61
CA PRO A 107 -13.50 13.29 -18.13
C PRO A 107 -12.45 13.43 -19.24
N ASP A 108 -11.34 14.09 -18.94
CA ASP A 108 -10.17 14.17 -19.83
C ASP A 108 -9.33 12.89 -19.71
N THR A 109 -9.21 12.32 -18.49
CA THR A 109 -8.46 11.07 -18.23
C THR A 109 -9.09 10.25 -17.10
N PHE A 110 -8.79 8.96 -17.09
CA PHE A 110 -9.16 8.05 -16.01
C PHE A 110 -7.93 7.56 -15.24
N PHE A 111 -8.05 7.47 -13.93
CA PHE A 111 -7.13 6.76 -13.05
C PHE A 111 -7.89 5.58 -12.42
N VAL A 112 -7.54 4.36 -12.78
CA VAL A 112 -8.17 3.14 -12.26
C VAL A 112 -7.14 2.32 -11.51
N ASP A 113 -7.44 1.89 -10.31
CA ASP A 113 -6.51 1.08 -9.53
C ASP A 113 -7.10 -0.23 -9.01
N GLN A 114 -6.21 -1.13 -8.58
CA GLN A 114 -6.47 -2.48 -8.04
C GLN A 114 -7.20 -3.42 -9.00
N LEU A 115 -8.32 -3.02 -9.58
CA LEU A 115 -9.23 -3.90 -10.30
C LEU A 115 -9.34 -3.50 -11.77
N SER A 116 -8.76 -4.29 -12.66
CA SER A 116 -8.71 -4.03 -14.10
C SER A 116 -9.95 -4.51 -14.88
N ALA A 117 -10.76 -5.39 -14.29
CA ALA A 117 -11.86 -6.06 -14.99
C ALA A 117 -12.90 -5.12 -15.63
N GLY A 118 -13.04 -3.88 -15.13
CA GLY A 118 -13.90 -2.85 -15.67
C GLY A 118 -13.32 -2.05 -16.84
N LEU A 119 -12.01 -2.15 -17.13
CA LEU A 119 -11.35 -1.32 -18.15
C LEU A 119 -11.93 -1.49 -19.55
N PRO A 120 -12.25 -2.71 -20.04
CA PRO A 120 -12.88 -2.88 -21.34
C PRO A 120 -14.21 -2.15 -21.47
N LEU A 121 -15.04 -2.22 -20.42
CA LEU A 121 -16.34 -1.52 -20.39
C LEU A 121 -16.13 0.00 -20.30
N LEU A 122 -15.21 0.48 -19.49
CA LEU A 122 -14.89 1.91 -19.34
C LEU A 122 -14.43 2.50 -20.68
N GLN A 123 -13.52 1.82 -21.39
CA GLN A 123 -13.06 2.24 -22.70
C GLN A 123 -14.22 2.29 -23.74
N TYR A 124 -15.18 1.33 -23.66
CA TYR A 124 -16.36 1.35 -24.51
C TYR A 124 -17.30 2.51 -24.20
N LEU A 125 -17.54 2.81 -22.92
CA LEU A 125 -18.45 3.87 -22.45
C LEU A 125 -17.88 5.29 -22.66
N ALA A 126 -16.57 5.46 -22.61
CA ALA A 126 -15.87 6.73 -22.74
C ALA A 126 -14.59 6.62 -23.61
N PRO A 127 -14.72 6.32 -24.92
CA PRO A 127 -13.59 5.97 -25.79
C PRO A 127 -12.58 7.11 -26.01
N LYS A 128 -12.93 8.35 -25.69
CA LYS A 128 -12.07 9.52 -25.88
C LYS A 128 -11.09 9.74 -24.73
N ALA A 129 -11.49 9.39 -23.50
CA ALA A 129 -10.66 9.60 -22.32
C ALA A 129 -9.66 8.44 -22.12
N PRO A 130 -8.35 8.68 -22.07
CA PRO A 130 -7.36 7.64 -21.81
C PRO A 130 -7.42 7.12 -20.37
N ILE A 131 -6.98 5.86 -20.21
CA ILE A 131 -7.03 5.14 -18.96
C ILE A 131 -5.61 4.87 -18.47
N LEU A 132 -5.23 5.44 -17.33
CA LEU A 132 -4.08 5.04 -16.55
C LEU A 132 -4.52 3.98 -15.55
N PHE A 133 -4.00 2.76 -15.65
CA PHE A 133 -4.23 1.71 -14.68
C PHE A 133 -3.07 1.63 -13.69
N TYR A 134 -3.36 1.67 -12.38
CA TYR A 134 -2.36 1.53 -11.34
C TYR A 134 -2.41 0.14 -10.71
N CYS A 135 -1.38 -0.66 -10.97
CA CYS A 135 -1.23 -2.02 -10.44
C CYS A 135 -0.37 -2.00 -9.17
N HIS A 136 -0.97 -2.19 -8.01
CA HIS A 136 -0.25 -2.27 -6.74
C HIS A 136 0.65 -3.49 -6.64
N PHE A 137 0.15 -4.64 -7.07
CA PHE A 137 0.89 -5.91 -7.17
C PHE A 137 0.03 -6.93 -7.91
N PRO A 138 0.63 -7.86 -8.68
CA PRO A 138 -0.12 -8.91 -9.36
C PRO A 138 -0.93 -9.79 -8.39
N ASP A 139 -2.25 -9.86 -8.56
CA ASP A 139 -3.15 -10.61 -7.67
C ASP A 139 -2.83 -12.12 -7.67
N MET A 140 -2.29 -12.62 -8.77
CA MET A 140 -1.85 -14.01 -8.88
C MET A 140 -0.78 -14.41 -7.83
N TYR A 141 0.04 -13.47 -7.36
CA TYR A 141 1.05 -13.73 -6.31
C TYR A 141 0.50 -13.49 -4.89
N LEU A 142 -0.59 -12.74 -4.75
CA LEU A 142 -1.24 -12.48 -3.45
C LEU A 142 -2.21 -13.60 -3.04
N ALA A 143 -2.73 -14.36 -4.00
CA ALA A 143 -3.75 -15.37 -3.76
C ALA A 143 -3.23 -16.55 -2.94
N LEU A 144 -3.71 -16.69 -1.71
CA LEU A 144 -3.35 -17.77 -0.78
C LEU A 144 -3.95 -19.13 -1.20
N GLY A 145 -3.20 -20.20 -0.95
CA GLY A 145 -3.65 -21.58 -1.10
C GLY A 145 -3.63 -22.10 -2.53
N ARG A 146 -2.81 -21.52 -3.40
CA ARG A 146 -2.54 -22.03 -4.76
C ARG A 146 -1.82 -23.38 -4.78
N GLU A 147 -1.31 -23.86 -3.65
CA GLU A 147 -0.75 -25.21 -3.51
C GLU A 147 -1.81 -26.28 -3.78
N LYS A 148 -3.08 -26.00 -3.51
CA LYS A 148 -4.22 -26.89 -3.77
C LYS A 148 -4.62 -26.80 -5.24
N TRP A 149 -4.54 -27.92 -5.97
CA TRP A 149 -4.80 -27.98 -7.42
C TRP A 149 -6.15 -27.37 -7.84
N TRP A 150 -7.22 -27.58 -7.05
CA TRP A 150 -8.56 -27.05 -7.34
C TRP A 150 -8.66 -25.51 -7.18
N LYS A 151 -7.92 -24.93 -6.21
CA LYS A 151 -7.83 -23.46 -6.07
C LYS A 151 -7.05 -22.85 -7.23
N ARG A 152 -6.00 -23.53 -7.69
CA ARG A 152 -5.24 -23.11 -8.86
C ARG A 152 -6.12 -23.10 -10.11
N LEU A 153 -6.92 -24.18 -10.34
CA LEU A 153 -7.86 -24.24 -11.46
C LEU A 153 -8.95 -23.15 -11.36
N TYR A 154 -9.50 -22.93 -10.17
CA TYR A 154 -10.48 -21.85 -9.92
C TYR A 154 -9.92 -20.45 -10.26
N ARG A 155 -8.64 -20.22 -10.05
CA ARG A 155 -7.99 -18.91 -10.29
C ARG A 155 -7.65 -18.64 -11.75
N VAL A 156 -7.47 -19.65 -12.58
CA VAL A 156 -7.09 -19.48 -14.00
C VAL A 156 -7.95 -18.45 -14.75
N PRO A 157 -9.29 -18.48 -14.70
CA PRO A 157 -10.10 -17.47 -15.41
C PRO A 157 -9.91 -16.07 -14.87
N PHE A 158 -9.69 -15.90 -13.56
CA PHE A 158 -9.46 -14.58 -12.97
C PHE A 158 -8.10 -14.01 -13.36
N ASP A 159 -7.03 -14.83 -13.33
CA ASP A 159 -5.69 -14.44 -13.75
C ASP A 159 -5.68 -14.06 -15.24
N TRP A 160 -6.43 -14.81 -16.06
CA TRP A 160 -6.57 -14.49 -17.49
C TRP A 160 -7.33 -13.18 -17.71
N VAL A 161 -8.43 -12.95 -16.97
CA VAL A 161 -9.20 -11.69 -17.05
C VAL A 161 -8.35 -10.51 -16.60
N GLU A 162 -7.55 -10.66 -15.55
CA GLU A 162 -6.64 -9.61 -15.07
C GLU A 162 -5.64 -9.21 -16.18
N GLU A 163 -4.92 -10.18 -16.79
CA GLU A 163 -3.98 -9.89 -17.89
C GLU A 163 -4.69 -9.28 -19.10
N TRP A 164 -5.82 -9.89 -19.52
CA TRP A 164 -6.56 -9.43 -20.68
C TRP A 164 -7.13 -8.02 -20.50
N SER A 165 -7.79 -7.75 -19.38
CA SER A 165 -8.44 -6.47 -19.13
C SER A 165 -7.43 -5.33 -18.93
N MET A 166 -6.26 -5.57 -18.33
CA MET A 166 -5.18 -4.58 -18.26
C MET A 166 -4.67 -4.15 -19.64
N GLY A 167 -4.83 -5.00 -20.66
CA GLY A 167 -4.48 -4.64 -22.03
C GLY A 167 -5.26 -3.47 -22.61
N PHE A 168 -6.37 -3.08 -21.97
CA PHE A 168 -7.23 -1.93 -22.35
C PHE A 168 -6.81 -0.61 -21.69
N ALA A 169 -5.91 -0.63 -20.72
CA ALA A 169 -5.30 0.59 -20.24
C ALA A 169 -4.39 1.21 -21.30
N ASP A 170 -4.40 2.53 -21.45
CA ASP A 170 -3.46 3.24 -22.32
C ASP A 170 -2.06 3.15 -21.73
N GLU A 171 -1.90 3.41 -20.43
CA GLU A 171 -0.68 3.19 -19.66
C GLU A 171 -0.92 2.36 -18.39
N ILE A 172 0.09 1.61 -17.96
CA ILE A 172 0.05 0.83 -16.72
C ILE A 172 1.16 1.32 -15.80
N ALA A 173 0.77 1.85 -14.64
CA ALA A 173 1.69 2.25 -13.59
C ALA A 173 1.81 1.17 -12.50
N VAL A 174 2.98 1.09 -11.86
CA VAL A 174 3.28 0.21 -10.73
C VAL A 174 4.01 0.98 -9.63
N ASN A 175 3.94 0.52 -8.40
CA ASN A 175 4.45 1.24 -7.22
C ASN A 175 5.97 1.19 -7.04
N SER A 176 6.70 0.34 -7.79
CA SER A 176 8.16 0.19 -7.68
C SER A 176 8.75 -0.55 -8.87
N GLY A 177 10.07 -0.47 -9.06
CA GLY A 177 10.81 -1.31 -10.01
C GLY A 177 10.75 -2.78 -9.63
N PHE A 178 10.70 -3.10 -8.32
CA PHE A 178 10.46 -4.47 -7.86
C PHE A 178 9.11 -4.99 -8.36
N THR A 179 8.04 -4.26 -8.16
CA THR A 179 6.70 -4.63 -8.65
C THR A 179 6.66 -4.68 -10.18
N LYS A 180 7.38 -3.77 -10.87
CA LYS A 180 7.55 -3.85 -12.33
C LYS A 180 8.15 -5.20 -12.77
N GLY A 181 9.20 -5.65 -12.09
CA GLY A 181 9.82 -6.96 -12.36
C GLY A 181 8.84 -8.11 -12.12
N MET A 182 8.11 -8.08 -11.02
CA MET A 182 7.09 -9.08 -10.68
C MET A 182 5.95 -9.09 -11.70
N ALA A 183 5.43 -7.93 -12.10
CA ALA A 183 4.38 -7.79 -13.11
C ALA A 183 4.85 -8.28 -14.49
N THR A 184 6.09 -7.96 -14.86
CA THR A 184 6.69 -8.47 -16.13
C THR A 184 6.78 -10.00 -16.13
N GLY A 185 7.14 -10.61 -15.01
CA GLY A 185 7.16 -12.06 -14.86
C GLY A 185 5.77 -12.70 -14.83
N ALA A 186 4.79 -12.03 -14.22
CA ALA A 186 3.41 -12.49 -14.14
C ALA A 186 2.71 -12.47 -15.52
N TRP A 187 2.94 -11.41 -16.31
CA TRP A 187 2.25 -11.15 -17.58
C TRP A 187 3.23 -10.85 -18.72
N PRO A 188 4.01 -11.84 -19.16
CA PRO A 188 5.07 -11.62 -20.16
C PRO A 188 4.52 -11.20 -21.54
N LYS A 189 3.28 -11.61 -21.89
CA LYS A 189 2.64 -11.18 -23.14
C LYS A 189 2.19 -9.72 -23.08
N LEU A 190 1.66 -9.29 -21.94
CA LEU A 190 1.29 -7.90 -21.71
C LEU A 190 2.53 -7.01 -21.66
N ALA A 191 3.58 -7.42 -20.97
CA ALA A 191 4.84 -6.68 -20.83
C ALA A 191 5.58 -6.46 -22.18
N LYS A 192 5.37 -7.32 -23.17
CA LYS A 192 5.88 -7.11 -24.54
C LYS A 192 5.14 -6.01 -25.31
N ARG A 193 3.89 -5.72 -24.93
CA ARG A 193 3.04 -4.73 -25.60
C ARG A 193 2.95 -3.41 -24.84
N LYS A 194 3.06 -3.45 -23.51
CA LYS A 194 2.94 -2.31 -22.60
C LYS A 194 4.16 -2.21 -21.69
N ASN A 195 4.79 -1.05 -21.67
CA ASN A 195 5.92 -0.80 -20.77
C ASN A 195 5.37 -0.29 -19.44
N PHE A 196 5.46 -1.11 -18.38
CA PHE A 196 5.03 -0.70 -17.05
C PHE A 196 5.85 0.51 -16.55
N LYS A 197 5.17 1.57 -16.20
CA LYS A 197 5.77 2.83 -15.69
C LYS A 197 5.83 2.79 -14.16
N VAL A 198 6.93 3.21 -13.58
CA VAL A 198 7.04 3.27 -12.11
C VAL A 198 6.54 4.63 -11.63
N VAL A 199 5.53 4.63 -10.77
CA VAL A 199 5.01 5.78 -10.03
C VAL A 199 5.05 5.44 -8.55
N TYR A 200 6.04 5.98 -7.85
CA TYR A 200 6.24 5.69 -6.43
C TYR A 200 5.08 6.24 -5.58
N PRO A 201 4.60 5.48 -4.58
CA PRO A 201 3.78 6.03 -3.51
C PRO A 201 4.51 7.16 -2.80
N CYS A 202 3.77 8.11 -2.27
CA CYS A 202 4.36 9.23 -1.54
C CYS A 202 4.21 9.09 -0.02
N VAL A 203 4.94 9.93 0.68
CA VAL A 203 4.76 10.22 2.09
C VAL A 203 4.41 11.70 2.26
N ASP A 204 3.59 12.00 3.26
CA ASP A 204 3.27 13.37 3.60
C ASP A 204 4.52 14.09 4.14
N ILE A 205 5.03 15.03 3.35
CA ILE A 205 6.20 15.85 3.69
C ILE A 205 5.82 17.22 4.27
N ALA A 206 4.51 17.54 4.31
CA ALA A 206 4.04 18.79 4.88
C ALA A 206 4.29 18.82 6.40
N PRO A 207 4.68 19.95 6.98
CA PRO A 207 4.67 20.09 8.42
C PRO A 207 3.22 19.91 8.90
N LYS A 208 2.99 18.90 9.75
CA LYS A 208 1.65 18.62 10.30
C LYS A 208 1.06 19.91 10.88
N LYS A 209 -0.10 20.31 10.36
CA LYS A 209 -0.78 21.53 10.76
C LYS A 209 -1.08 21.51 12.25
N GLU A 210 -1.05 22.68 12.91
CA GLU A 210 -1.33 22.89 14.34
C GLU A 210 -2.69 22.35 14.83
N SER A 211 -3.58 21.95 13.94
CA SER A 211 -4.88 21.35 14.30
C SER A 211 -4.77 19.99 15.01
N GLU A 212 -3.75 19.19 14.72
CA GLU A 212 -3.46 17.95 15.48
C GLU A 212 -2.86 18.25 16.87
N LYS A 213 -2.29 19.44 17.08
CA LYS A 213 -1.77 19.88 18.39
C LYS A 213 -2.88 20.13 19.41
N ARG A 214 -4.11 20.40 18.99
CA ARG A 214 -5.25 20.66 19.89
C ARG A 214 -5.94 19.40 20.43
N ALA A 215 -5.75 18.27 19.82
CA ALA A 215 -6.34 16.99 20.27
C ALA A 215 -5.56 16.33 21.43
N ILE A 216 -4.33 16.81 21.71
CA ILE A 216 -3.50 16.37 22.84
C ILE A 216 -3.35 17.58 23.77
N GLY A 217 -4.13 17.60 24.83
CA GLY A 217 -4.32 18.57 25.90
C GLY A 217 -3.35 19.76 26.07
N ASN A 218 -3.89 20.88 26.56
CA ASN A 218 -3.20 22.11 26.95
C ASN A 218 -1.88 21.85 27.71
N GLY A 219 -0.75 22.02 27.06
CA GLY A 219 0.56 22.02 27.70
C GLY A 219 1.61 22.49 26.69
N ASN A 220 2.60 23.25 27.13
CA ASN A 220 3.75 23.74 26.36
C ASN A 220 4.43 22.60 25.57
N ASP A 221 3.89 22.27 24.40
CA ASP A 221 4.31 21.10 23.63
C ASP A 221 5.51 21.41 22.76
N LYS A 222 6.68 21.30 23.34
CA LYS A 222 7.80 20.70 22.61
C LYS A 222 7.34 19.26 22.35
N GLU A 223 7.18 18.85 21.06
CA GLU A 223 6.88 17.47 20.65
C GLU A 223 7.95 16.53 21.24
N GLU A 224 7.71 16.03 22.46
CA GLU A 224 8.70 15.27 23.19
C GLU A 224 8.85 13.87 22.58
N ALA A 225 10.10 13.55 22.25
CA ALA A 225 10.48 12.17 21.96
C ALA A 225 10.23 11.32 23.21
N ILE A 226 9.65 10.13 23.04
CA ILE A 226 9.44 9.18 24.13
C ILE A 226 10.76 8.51 24.44
N TRP A 227 11.09 8.26 25.72
CA TRP A 227 12.32 7.59 26.15
C TRP A 227 13.59 8.29 25.63
N THR A 228 13.74 9.57 25.90
CA THR A 228 14.91 10.38 25.52
C THR A 228 16.21 9.94 26.18
N ASP A 229 16.11 9.20 27.27
CA ASP A 229 17.20 8.64 28.07
C ASP A 229 17.82 7.35 27.48
N ARG A 230 17.25 6.82 26.37
CA ARG A 230 17.62 5.51 25.82
C ARG A 230 17.94 5.53 24.35
N ASN A 231 18.77 4.58 23.94
CA ASN A 231 19.01 4.28 22.55
C ASN A 231 17.94 3.30 22.05
N ILE A 232 17.02 3.77 21.20
CA ILE A 232 15.94 2.94 20.63
C ILE A 232 16.33 2.48 19.25
N ILE A 233 16.35 1.15 19.07
CA ILE A 233 16.31 0.47 17.77
C ILE A 233 14.84 0.11 17.53
N LEU A 234 14.26 0.64 16.47
CA LEU A 234 12.82 0.54 16.20
C LEU A 234 12.56 -0.36 14.99
N SER A 235 11.59 -1.26 15.08
CA SER A 235 11.03 -1.97 13.95
C SER A 235 9.52 -1.75 13.88
N ILE A 236 9.00 -1.27 12.75
CA ILE A 236 7.56 -1.04 12.56
C ILE A 236 7.06 -1.95 11.46
N ASN A 237 6.33 -3.00 11.85
CA ASN A 237 5.78 -4.00 10.95
C ASN A 237 4.48 -4.59 11.51
N ARG A 238 3.55 -5.03 10.63
CA ARG A 238 2.45 -5.89 11.07
C ARG A 238 3.00 -7.22 11.59
N PHE A 239 2.39 -7.77 12.64
CA PHE A 239 2.81 -9.05 13.23
C PHE A 239 2.42 -10.24 12.33
N GLU A 240 3.03 -10.29 11.14
CA GLU A 240 2.85 -11.32 10.12
C GLU A 240 4.21 -11.96 9.80
N ARG A 241 4.25 -13.29 9.61
CA ARG A 241 5.52 -14.01 9.35
C ARG A 241 6.26 -13.50 8.13
N LYS A 242 5.54 -13.06 7.09
CA LYS A 242 6.14 -12.47 5.88
C LYS A 242 6.93 -11.17 6.14
N LYS A 243 6.75 -10.55 7.32
CA LYS A 243 7.50 -9.34 7.73
C LYS A 243 8.82 -9.66 8.44
N ASP A 244 9.08 -10.93 8.73
CA ASP A 244 10.32 -11.45 9.31
C ASP A 244 10.85 -10.64 10.50
N ILE A 245 9.97 -10.27 11.44
CA ILE A 245 10.35 -9.53 12.65
C ILE A 245 11.37 -10.34 13.48
N ALA A 246 11.38 -11.67 13.33
CA ALA A 246 12.32 -12.57 13.97
C ALA A 246 13.79 -12.22 13.64
N LEU A 247 14.08 -11.74 12.43
CA LEU A 247 15.42 -11.28 12.04
C LEU A 247 15.91 -10.13 12.94
N ALA A 248 15.05 -9.15 13.25
CA ALA A 248 15.40 -8.05 14.14
C ALA A 248 15.73 -8.56 15.57
N VAL A 249 14.96 -9.51 16.09
CA VAL A 249 15.21 -10.13 17.41
C VAL A 249 16.54 -10.89 17.40
N LYS A 250 16.79 -11.72 16.38
CA LYS A 250 18.04 -12.50 16.24
C LYS A 250 19.28 -11.59 16.15
N ALA A 251 19.20 -10.56 15.30
CA ALA A 251 20.30 -9.63 15.11
C ALA A 251 20.60 -8.82 16.39
N PHE A 252 19.56 -8.40 17.11
CA PHE A 252 19.71 -7.72 18.39
C PHE A 252 20.26 -8.66 19.47
N ALA A 253 19.83 -9.91 19.52
CA ALA A 253 20.32 -10.92 20.45
C ALA A 253 21.81 -11.23 20.26
N ALA A 254 22.30 -11.19 19.03
CA ALA A 254 23.69 -11.45 18.68
C ALA A 254 24.64 -10.29 19.06
N LEU A 255 24.13 -9.12 19.44
CA LEU A 255 24.95 -8.05 19.99
C LEU A 255 25.61 -8.49 21.32
N PRO A 256 26.87 -8.12 21.59
CA PRO A 256 27.52 -8.32 22.90
C PRO A 256 26.66 -7.70 24.02
N ALA A 257 26.70 -8.33 25.22
CA ALA A 257 25.85 -7.90 26.34
C ALA A 257 26.13 -6.46 26.79
N ASP A 258 27.40 -6.05 26.77
CA ASP A 258 27.84 -4.67 27.07
C ASP A 258 27.26 -3.66 26.06
N LYS A 259 27.15 -4.03 24.78
CA LYS A 259 26.58 -3.19 23.70
C LYS A 259 25.07 -3.08 23.77
N ARG A 260 24.39 -4.09 24.34
CA ARG A 260 22.94 -4.03 24.58
C ARG A 260 22.56 -3.16 25.78
N LYS A 261 23.50 -2.89 26.67
CA LYS A 261 23.22 -2.08 27.87
C LYS A 261 22.78 -0.66 27.48
N GLY A 262 21.60 -0.25 27.95
CA GLY A 262 21.02 1.06 27.62
C GLY A 262 20.42 1.14 26.21
N VAL A 263 20.31 0.02 25.48
CA VAL A 263 19.63 -0.07 24.19
C VAL A 263 18.35 -0.88 24.33
N ARG A 264 17.28 -0.43 23.72
CA ARG A 264 15.98 -1.12 23.67
C ARG A 264 15.56 -1.40 22.24
N LEU A 265 15.27 -2.65 21.93
CA LEU A 265 14.62 -3.04 20.69
C LEU A 265 13.10 -2.89 20.86
N VAL A 266 12.48 -1.99 20.09
CA VAL A 266 11.05 -1.75 20.09
C VAL A 266 10.45 -2.33 18.80
N LEU A 267 9.58 -3.32 18.94
CA LEU A 267 8.88 -4.01 17.87
C LEU A 267 7.43 -3.53 17.88
N ALA A 268 7.06 -2.66 16.95
CA ALA A 268 5.79 -1.97 16.95
C ALA A 268 5.01 -2.24 15.65
N GLY A 269 3.68 -2.14 15.69
CA GLY A 269 2.87 -2.18 14.48
C GLY A 269 1.51 -2.80 14.60
N GLY A 270 0.90 -3.11 13.46
CA GLY A 270 -0.45 -3.63 13.37
C GLY A 270 -0.57 -5.04 13.94
N TYR A 271 -1.57 -5.23 14.79
CA TYR A 271 -1.91 -6.50 15.41
C TYR A 271 -3.43 -6.63 15.54
N ASP A 272 -4.02 -7.66 14.95
CA ASP A 272 -5.43 -7.99 15.13
C ASP A 272 -5.55 -9.23 16.04
N PRO A 273 -6.16 -9.10 17.23
CA PRO A 273 -6.35 -10.23 18.14
C PRO A 273 -7.27 -11.32 17.59
N ARG A 274 -8.04 -11.04 16.53
CA ARG A 274 -8.87 -12.01 15.82
C ARG A 274 -8.08 -12.81 14.78
N SER A 275 -6.92 -12.31 14.37
CA SER A 275 -6.02 -13.01 13.44
C SER A 275 -5.19 -14.06 14.17
N ILE A 276 -5.43 -15.33 13.84
CA ILE A 276 -4.67 -16.46 14.39
C ILE A 276 -3.17 -16.29 14.08
N GLU A 277 -2.83 -15.84 12.88
CA GLU A 277 -1.44 -15.60 12.47
C GLU A 277 -0.76 -14.56 13.36
N ASN A 278 -1.42 -13.39 13.58
CA ASN A 278 -0.85 -12.31 14.39
C ASN A 278 -0.60 -12.79 15.84
N CYS A 279 -1.61 -13.50 16.42
CA CYS A 279 -1.50 -14.00 17.78
C CYS A 279 -0.39 -15.07 17.94
N GLN A 280 -0.29 -15.99 16.99
CA GLN A 280 0.72 -17.05 17.03
C GLN A 280 2.12 -16.47 16.80
N TYR A 281 2.28 -15.59 15.80
CA TYR A 281 3.58 -15.02 15.48
C TYR A 281 4.12 -14.14 16.61
N HIS A 282 3.28 -13.34 17.26
CA HIS A 282 3.69 -12.57 18.45
C HIS A 282 4.23 -13.50 19.56
N LYS A 283 3.52 -14.59 19.89
CA LYS A 283 3.97 -15.57 20.88
C LYS A 283 5.28 -16.28 20.47
N GLU A 284 5.48 -16.52 19.18
CA GLU A 284 6.73 -17.08 18.66
C GLU A 284 7.90 -16.10 18.84
N LEU A 285 7.67 -14.81 18.64
CA LEU A 285 8.67 -13.77 18.84
C LEU A 285 9.04 -13.59 20.34
N GLU A 286 8.05 -13.66 21.25
CA GLU A 286 8.31 -13.66 22.70
C GLU A 286 9.18 -14.88 23.12
N LYS A 287 8.83 -16.07 22.62
CA LYS A 287 9.61 -17.30 22.86
C LYS A 287 11.03 -17.19 22.27
N LEU A 288 11.14 -16.62 21.08
CA LEU A 288 12.44 -16.40 20.43
C LEU A 288 13.31 -15.45 21.27
N ALA A 289 12.78 -14.34 21.76
CA ALA A 289 13.49 -13.44 22.64
C ALA A 289 13.96 -14.17 23.92
N ALA A 290 13.07 -14.89 24.57
CA ALA A 290 13.37 -15.66 25.77
C ALA A 290 14.45 -16.74 25.54
N SER A 291 14.44 -17.44 24.39
CA SER A 291 15.45 -18.45 24.04
C SER A 291 16.85 -17.87 23.86
N HIS A 292 16.96 -16.56 23.59
CA HIS A 292 18.22 -15.82 23.54
C HIS A 292 18.54 -15.09 24.85
N GLY A 293 17.84 -15.39 25.96
CA GLY A 293 18.04 -14.73 27.25
C GLY A 293 17.62 -13.27 27.29
N LEU A 294 16.74 -12.84 26.38
CA LEU A 294 16.20 -11.48 26.33
C LEU A 294 14.83 -11.45 27.01
N GLU A 295 14.71 -10.70 28.09
CA GLU A 295 13.42 -10.39 28.68
C GLU A 295 12.61 -9.50 27.73
N SER A 296 11.30 -9.73 27.67
CA SER A 296 10.42 -8.93 26.83
C SER A 296 9.18 -8.46 27.60
N PHE A 297 8.64 -7.33 27.17
CA PHE A 297 7.41 -6.76 27.70
C PHE A 297 6.46 -6.42 26.56
N THR A 298 5.17 -6.69 26.73
CA THR A 298 4.13 -6.41 25.72
C THR A 298 3.18 -5.34 26.21
N ALA A 299 3.04 -4.26 25.44
CA ALA A 299 2.11 -3.17 25.71
C ALA A 299 1.10 -2.98 24.55
N LYS A 300 -0.14 -2.63 24.91
CA LYS A 300 -1.25 -2.36 23.95
C LYS A 300 -1.61 -0.87 23.84
N ASN A 301 -1.08 -0.04 24.72
CA ASN A 301 -1.31 1.40 24.72
C ASN A 301 -0.07 2.14 25.24
N ILE A 302 -0.07 3.47 25.08
CA ILE A 302 1.06 4.32 25.45
C ILE A 302 1.37 4.28 26.96
N ILE A 303 0.33 4.26 27.80
CA ILE A 303 0.50 4.27 29.27
C ILE A 303 1.26 3.00 29.71
N THR A 304 0.81 1.83 29.25
CA THR A 304 1.49 0.57 29.51
C THR A 304 2.90 0.54 28.91
N ALA A 305 3.11 1.15 27.75
CA ALA A 305 4.42 1.22 27.11
C ALA A 305 5.40 2.07 27.94
N LEU A 306 4.94 3.19 28.50
CA LEU A 306 5.76 4.06 29.35
C LEU A 306 6.06 3.43 30.71
N SER A 307 5.19 2.54 31.20
CA SER A 307 5.42 1.80 32.46
C SER A 307 6.33 0.57 32.32
N ALA A 308 6.80 0.26 31.08
CA ALA A 308 7.71 -0.87 30.86
C ALA A 308 9.00 -0.71 31.68
N PRO A 309 9.37 -1.73 32.49
CA PRO A 309 10.56 -1.65 33.35
C PRO A 309 11.83 -1.29 32.57
N GLU A 310 12.71 -0.55 33.22
CA GLU A 310 13.91 -0.03 32.55
C GLU A 310 14.84 -1.10 32.03
N HIS A 311 14.97 -2.20 32.74
CA HIS A 311 15.90 -3.30 32.40
C HIS A 311 15.43 -4.13 31.19
N ILE A 312 14.16 -4.01 30.76
CA ILE A 312 13.60 -4.79 29.64
C ILE A 312 14.24 -4.37 28.32
N PRO A 313 14.98 -5.28 27.64
CA PRO A 313 15.63 -4.99 26.37
C PRO A 313 14.72 -5.07 25.15
N VAL A 314 13.62 -5.84 25.18
CA VAL A 314 12.70 -6.03 24.04
C VAL A 314 11.28 -5.59 24.43
N LEU A 315 10.72 -4.66 23.66
CA LEU A 315 9.37 -4.14 23.88
C LEU A 315 8.50 -4.38 22.67
N PHE A 316 7.40 -5.10 22.85
CA PHE A 316 6.36 -5.29 21.84
C PHE A 316 5.24 -4.26 22.04
N LEU A 317 4.92 -3.51 20.98
CA LEU A 317 3.86 -2.50 20.95
C LEU A 317 2.80 -2.88 19.93
N LEU A 318 1.66 -3.39 20.41
CA LEU A 318 0.61 -3.94 19.57
C LEU A 318 -0.43 -2.88 19.19
N SER A 319 -0.73 -2.74 17.89
CA SER A 319 -1.78 -1.84 17.36
C SER A 319 -1.56 -0.37 17.74
N ILE A 320 -0.36 0.15 17.50
CA ILE A 320 -0.02 1.55 17.83
C ILE A 320 -0.79 2.55 16.95
N PRO A 321 -1.32 3.64 17.52
CA PRO A 321 -1.90 4.74 16.75
C PRO A 321 -0.81 5.54 16.01
N SER A 322 -1.22 6.30 14.99
CA SER A 322 -0.29 7.09 14.16
C SER A 322 0.54 8.10 14.97
N SER A 323 -0.07 8.75 15.98
CA SER A 323 0.62 9.70 16.87
C SER A 323 1.76 9.03 17.66
N LEU A 324 1.55 7.80 18.16
CA LEU A 324 2.59 7.05 18.84
C LEU A 324 3.68 6.58 17.86
N LYS A 325 3.30 6.17 16.65
CA LYS A 325 4.26 5.85 15.58
C LYS A 325 5.21 7.02 15.32
N ASP A 326 4.68 8.23 15.16
CA ASP A 326 5.47 9.43 14.94
C ASP A 326 6.43 9.74 16.11
N SER A 327 5.96 9.58 17.34
CA SER A 327 6.79 9.76 18.54
C SER A 327 7.90 8.71 18.65
N LEU A 328 7.62 7.45 18.29
CA LEU A 328 8.63 6.39 18.22
C LEU A 328 9.69 6.69 17.15
N LEU A 329 9.27 7.14 15.97
CA LEU A 329 10.19 7.55 14.91
C LEU A 329 11.09 8.71 15.36
N ARG A 330 10.55 9.68 16.10
CA ARG A 330 11.33 10.78 16.66
C ARG A 330 12.33 10.31 17.73
N SER A 331 12.02 9.25 18.46
CA SER A 331 12.86 8.69 19.52
C SER A 331 13.93 7.73 19.00
N ALA A 332 13.71 7.13 17.83
CA ALA A 332 14.58 6.08 17.30
C ALA A 332 15.95 6.61 16.86
N LYS A 333 16.98 5.80 17.11
CA LYS A 333 18.34 5.99 16.59
C LYS A 333 18.56 5.24 15.28
N LEU A 334 17.85 4.15 15.10
CA LEU A 334 17.89 3.29 13.91
C LEU A 334 16.51 2.68 13.69
N LEU A 335 16.01 2.70 12.46
CA LEU A 335 14.90 1.85 12.03
C LEU A 335 15.45 0.55 11.45
N VAL A 336 14.93 -0.59 11.90
CA VAL A 336 15.23 -1.93 11.37
C VAL A 336 14.01 -2.44 10.62
N TYR A 337 14.14 -2.59 9.30
CA TYR A 337 13.04 -2.96 8.40
C TYR A 337 13.34 -4.29 7.70
N THR A 338 12.79 -5.36 8.22
CA THR A 338 13.14 -6.74 7.91
C THR A 338 12.41 -7.39 6.71
N PRO A 339 11.26 -6.89 6.20
CA PRO A 339 10.56 -7.56 5.12
C PRO A 339 11.41 -7.73 3.85
N SER A 340 11.55 -8.99 3.38
CA SER A 340 12.37 -9.34 2.22
C SER A 340 11.66 -9.16 0.87
N ASN A 341 10.33 -9.26 0.86
CA ASN A 341 9.50 -9.15 -0.35
C ASN A 341 8.53 -7.97 -0.27
N GLU A 342 8.99 -6.83 0.23
CA GLU A 342 8.18 -5.63 0.32
C GLU A 342 8.01 -4.99 -1.06
N HIS A 343 6.79 -4.65 -1.43
CA HIS A 343 6.51 -4.10 -2.75
C HIS A 343 7.12 -2.72 -2.94
N PHE A 344 7.12 -1.89 -1.90
CA PHE A 344 7.72 -0.56 -1.91
C PHE A 344 8.39 -0.20 -0.57
N GLY A 345 7.63 -0.26 0.55
CA GLY A 345 8.12 0.06 1.88
C GLY A 345 8.02 1.55 2.22
N ILE A 346 6.85 2.00 2.66
CA ILE A 346 6.62 3.39 3.11
C ILE A 346 7.33 3.67 4.44
N VAL A 347 7.38 2.70 5.36
CA VAL A 347 7.97 2.87 6.69
C VAL A 347 9.45 3.33 6.66
N PRO A 348 10.33 2.80 5.80
CA PRO A 348 11.66 3.37 5.56
C PRO A 348 11.65 4.86 5.20
N LEU A 349 10.72 5.31 4.36
CA LEU A 349 10.60 6.72 3.98
C LEU A 349 10.14 7.58 5.15
N GLU A 350 9.18 7.12 5.94
CA GLU A 350 8.71 7.80 7.16
C GLU A 350 9.86 7.97 8.18
N ALA A 351 10.70 6.93 8.35
CA ALA A 351 11.87 7.01 9.23
C ALA A 351 12.91 8.00 8.70
N MET A 352 13.23 7.94 7.40
CA MET A 352 14.14 8.89 6.77
C MET A 352 13.62 10.32 6.88
N LEU A 353 12.32 10.56 6.71
CA LEU A 353 11.71 11.88 6.87
C LEU A 353 11.82 12.38 8.32
N ALA A 354 11.74 11.47 9.30
CA ALA A 354 12.02 11.76 10.70
C ALA A 354 13.50 11.95 11.01
N GLY A 355 14.40 11.83 10.03
CA GLY A 355 15.85 11.97 10.19
C GLY A 355 16.53 10.74 10.79
N VAL A 356 15.87 9.58 10.77
CA VAL A 356 16.37 8.32 11.33
C VAL A 356 17.00 7.47 10.23
N PRO A 357 18.24 7.00 10.41
CA PRO A 357 18.87 6.03 9.51
C PRO A 357 18.09 4.72 9.46
N VAL A 358 18.13 4.04 8.30
CA VAL A 358 17.39 2.80 8.07
C VAL A 358 18.35 1.64 7.82
N LEU A 359 18.14 0.51 8.49
CA LEU A 359 18.70 -0.78 8.13
C LEU A 359 17.57 -1.63 7.53
N ALA A 360 17.69 -1.98 6.26
CA ALA A 360 16.65 -2.72 5.56
C ALA A 360 17.20 -3.93 4.77
N ALA A 361 16.30 -4.83 4.40
CA ALA A 361 16.63 -5.93 3.51
C ALA A 361 17.07 -5.40 2.12
N ASN A 362 18.11 -5.99 1.55
CA ASN A 362 18.63 -5.65 0.22
C ASN A 362 17.79 -6.27 -0.92
N THR A 363 16.48 -6.45 -0.68
CA THR A 363 15.50 -7.05 -1.59
C THR A 363 14.24 -6.20 -1.63
N GLY A 364 13.45 -6.34 -2.69
CA GLY A 364 12.18 -5.62 -2.82
C GLY A 364 12.33 -4.10 -2.95
N GLY A 365 11.29 -3.39 -2.57
CA GLY A 365 11.19 -1.93 -2.61
C GLY A 365 12.23 -1.16 -1.79
N PRO A 366 12.71 -1.66 -0.64
CA PRO A 366 13.78 -0.98 0.11
C PRO A 366 15.03 -0.67 -0.69
N LYS A 367 15.39 -1.46 -1.71
CA LYS A 367 16.50 -1.15 -2.64
C LYS A 367 16.32 0.15 -3.42
N GLU A 368 15.08 0.60 -3.57
CA GLU A 368 14.75 1.82 -4.31
C GLU A 368 14.62 3.03 -3.37
N THR A 369 14.19 2.79 -2.14
CA THR A 369 13.97 3.84 -1.14
C THR A 369 15.25 4.18 -0.37
N VAL A 370 16.01 3.18 0.07
CA VAL A 370 17.25 3.35 0.87
C VAL A 370 18.48 3.34 -0.03
N MET A 371 19.39 4.29 0.17
CA MET A 371 20.72 4.32 -0.46
C MET A 371 21.75 3.76 0.52
N ASP A 372 22.33 2.59 0.18
CA ASP A 372 23.32 1.92 1.06
C ASP A 372 24.52 2.83 1.34
N GLY A 373 24.89 2.94 2.61
CA GLY A 373 25.95 3.81 3.09
C GLY A 373 25.66 5.32 3.10
N VAL A 374 24.52 5.77 2.52
CA VAL A 374 24.18 7.20 2.41
C VAL A 374 22.98 7.59 3.26
N THR A 375 21.84 6.89 3.11
CA THR A 375 20.63 7.16 3.90
C THR A 375 20.31 6.05 4.90
N GLY A 376 21.04 4.95 4.83
CA GLY A 376 20.88 3.77 5.65
C GLY A 376 21.79 2.65 5.17
N TRP A 377 21.43 1.42 5.52
CA TRP A 377 22.15 0.21 5.13
C TRP A 377 21.21 -0.81 4.55
N LEU A 378 21.68 -1.53 3.53
CA LEU A 378 20.98 -2.64 2.90
C LEU A 378 21.76 -3.94 3.15
N ARG A 379 21.12 -4.94 3.77
CA ARG A 379 21.76 -6.22 4.12
C ARG A 379 20.89 -7.40 3.68
N ALA A 380 21.55 -8.52 3.38
CA ALA A 380 20.86 -9.75 3.02
C ALA A 380 20.02 -10.27 4.19
N PRO A 381 18.76 -10.71 3.98
CA PRO A 381 17.89 -11.15 5.08
C PRO A 381 18.38 -12.40 5.81
N ASP A 382 19.17 -13.25 5.15
CA ASP A 382 19.74 -14.49 5.67
C ASP A 382 21.05 -14.28 6.44
N GLU A 383 21.69 -13.11 6.31
CA GLU A 383 22.98 -12.79 6.92
C GLU A 383 22.82 -12.02 8.26
N VAL A 384 22.27 -12.69 9.29
CA VAL A 384 21.97 -12.10 10.61
C VAL A 384 23.13 -11.31 11.18
N LEU A 385 24.38 -11.78 11.04
CA LEU A 385 25.56 -11.12 11.58
C LEU A 385 25.83 -9.76 10.91
N GLU A 386 25.53 -9.59 9.62
CA GLU A 386 25.65 -8.29 8.96
C GLU A 386 24.68 -7.25 9.55
N TRP A 387 23.48 -7.69 9.92
CA TRP A 387 22.50 -6.84 10.63
C TRP A 387 23.02 -6.46 12.01
N THR A 388 23.59 -7.42 12.74
CA THR A 388 24.19 -7.20 14.06
C THR A 388 25.34 -6.18 13.98
N VAL A 389 26.24 -6.31 12.99
CA VAL A 389 27.34 -5.36 12.77
C VAL A 389 26.84 -3.94 12.55
N VAL A 390 25.72 -3.75 11.83
CA VAL A 390 25.14 -2.42 11.65
C VAL A 390 24.50 -1.91 12.94
N MET A 391 23.82 -2.77 13.70
CA MET A 391 23.24 -2.38 15.00
C MET A 391 24.32 -2.01 16.06
N ASP A 392 25.51 -2.64 16.00
CA ASP A 392 26.64 -2.35 16.90
C ASP A 392 27.35 -1.03 16.57
N LYS A 393 27.20 -0.52 15.36
CA LYS A 393 27.85 0.76 14.99
C LYS A 393 27.32 1.89 15.86
N PRO A 394 28.20 2.86 16.23
CA PRO A 394 27.72 4.11 16.80
C PRO A 394 26.70 4.74 15.87
N GLN A 395 25.44 4.79 16.30
CA GLN A 395 24.40 5.35 15.47
C GLN A 395 24.61 6.87 15.34
N PRO A 396 24.59 7.43 14.12
CA PRO A 396 24.91 8.85 13.90
C PRO A 396 23.88 9.80 14.54
N GLY A 397 22.90 9.25 15.21
CA GLY A 397 21.81 9.98 15.81
C GLY A 397 20.84 10.55 14.78
N ARG A 398 19.69 10.96 15.26
CA ARG A 398 18.68 11.66 14.46
C ARG A 398 19.28 12.95 13.89
N PHE A 399 19.07 13.18 12.58
CA PHE A 399 19.66 14.30 11.83
C PHE A 399 21.21 14.37 11.78
N GLY A 400 21.92 13.30 12.10
CA GLY A 400 23.30 13.15 11.69
C GLY A 400 23.43 13.16 10.15
N LYS A 401 24.65 13.06 9.61
CA LYS A 401 24.90 13.13 8.16
C LYS A 401 23.95 12.23 7.36
N MET A 402 23.79 10.97 7.78
CA MET A 402 22.92 9.99 7.13
C MET A 402 21.42 10.34 7.26
N GLY A 403 20.98 10.77 8.44
CA GLY A 403 19.60 11.19 8.66
C GLY A 403 19.21 12.42 7.81
N LYS A 404 20.10 13.43 7.71
CA LYS A 404 19.90 14.60 6.83
C LYS A 404 19.81 14.20 5.35
N ALA A 405 20.66 13.28 4.90
CA ALA A 405 20.60 12.73 3.55
C ALA A 405 19.27 12.00 3.30
N GLY A 406 18.77 11.25 4.30
CA GLY A 406 17.45 10.59 4.25
C GLY A 406 16.32 11.59 4.08
N VAL A 407 16.26 12.65 4.89
CA VAL A 407 15.24 13.72 4.78
C VAL A 407 15.27 14.35 3.38
N GLN A 408 16.46 14.70 2.89
CA GLN A 408 16.61 15.30 1.57
C GLN A 408 16.10 14.37 0.48
N ARG A 409 16.48 13.09 0.52
CA ARG A 409 16.02 12.10 -0.46
C ARG A 409 14.50 11.97 -0.50
N VAL A 410 13.85 11.89 0.67
CA VAL A 410 12.39 11.77 0.74
C VAL A 410 11.71 13.01 0.18
N ARG A 411 12.13 14.20 0.59
CA ARG A 411 11.55 15.46 0.12
C ARG A 411 11.69 15.67 -1.38
N THR A 412 12.82 15.25 -1.98
CA THR A 412 13.07 15.45 -3.41
C THR A 412 12.48 14.37 -4.30
N GLY A 413 12.24 13.15 -3.77
CA GLY A 413 11.87 12.00 -4.60
C GLY A 413 10.52 11.35 -4.29
N PHE A 414 9.99 11.52 -3.06
CA PHE A 414 8.86 10.73 -2.57
C PHE A 414 7.76 11.57 -1.90
N GLY A 415 7.72 12.87 -2.16
CA GLY A 415 6.62 13.74 -1.73
C GLY A 415 5.40 13.63 -2.65
N GLN A 416 4.23 14.05 -2.15
CA GLN A 416 2.95 14.02 -2.87
C GLN A 416 3.03 14.79 -4.20
N GLU A 417 3.68 15.93 -4.23
CA GLU A 417 3.87 16.72 -5.45
C GLU A 417 4.60 15.93 -6.54
N LYS A 418 5.67 15.19 -6.17
CA LYS A 418 6.43 14.36 -7.12
C LYS A 418 5.63 13.20 -7.68
N MET A 419 4.76 12.59 -6.87
CA MET A 419 3.84 11.56 -7.33
C MET A 419 2.82 12.15 -8.32
N ALA A 420 2.20 13.27 -7.97
CA ALA A 420 1.22 13.96 -8.83
C ALA A 420 1.84 14.43 -10.16
N GLU A 421 3.04 15.05 -10.13
CA GLU A 421 3.80 15.43 -11.32
C GLU A 421 4.06 14.24 -12.25
N ARG A 422 4.36 13.07 -11.68
CA ARG A 422 4.62 11.88 -12.48
C ARG A 422 3.34 11.29 -13.09
N ILE A 423 2.23 11.34 -12.36
CA ILE A 423 0.90 10.93 -12.89
C ILE A 423 0.49 11.87 -14.01
N GLU A 424 0.59 13.19 -13.81
CA GLU A 424 0.25 14.21 -14.81
C GLU A 424 1.06 14.02 -16.10
N ARG A 425 2.37 13.78 -16.00
CA ARG A 425 3.22 13.49 -17.17
C ARG A 425 2.75 12.25 -17.94
N LEU A 426 2.34 11.18 -17.25
CA LEU A 426 1.78 10.01 -17.91
C LEU A 426 0.45 10.33 -18.59
N GLN A 427 -0.37 11.19 -17.98
CA GLN A 427 -1.59 11.67 -18.60
C GLN A 427 -1.31 12.50 -19.86
N ASP A 428 -0.25 13.34 -19.84
CA ASP A 428 0.20 14.09 -21.03
C ASP A 428 0.64 13.14 -22.15
N GLU A 429 1.47 12.14 -21.81
CA GLU A 429 1.90 11.12 -22.77
C GLU A 429 0.68 10.42 -23.41
N MET A 430 -0.30 10.00 -22.61
CA MET A 430 -1.52 9.34 -23.11
C MET A 430 -2.43 10.24 -23.97
N LEU A 431 -2.53 11.53 -23.63
CA LEU A 431 -3.35 12.48 -24.37
C LEU A 431 -2.72 12.87 -25.72
N ALA A 432 -1.39 12.83 -25.80
CA ALA A 432 -0.65 13.12 -27.05
C ALA A 432 -0.75 11.96 -28.06
N GLU A 433 -1.05 10.74 -27.63
CA GLU A 433 -1.17 9.58 -28.51
C GLU A 433 -2.54 9.54 -29.22
N PRO A 434 -2.59 9.38 -30.56
CA PRO A 434 -3.85 9.25 -31.29
C PRO A 434 -4.57 7.95 -30.92
N LYS A 435 -5.82 8.03 -30.49
CA LYS A 435 -6.62 6.86 -30.15
C LYS A 435 -7.12 6.12 -31.39
N MET A 436 -6.98 4.78 -31.38
CA MET A 436 -7.58 3.95 -32.43
C MET A 436 -9.11 3.94 -32.36
N PRO A 437 -9.81 3.82 -33.50
CA PRO A 437 -11.28 3.81 -33.53
C PRO A 437 -11.84 2.60 -32.74
N PRO A 438 -12.88 2.79 -31.93
CA PRO A 438 -13.35 1.81 -30.95
C PRO A 438 -14.10 0.60 -31.51
N LEU A 439 -14.44 0.58 -32.81
CA LEU A 439 -15.44 -0.36 -33.35
C LEU A 439 -14.99 -1.83 -33.33
N MET A 440 -13.72 -2.14 -33.62
CA MET A 440 -13.21 -3.52 -33.65
C MET A 440 -12.93 -4.09 -32.25
N ASN A 441 -12.53 -3.24 -31.33
CA ASN A 441 -12.32 -3.64 -29.94
C ASN A 441 -13.64 -3.88 -29.19
N ALA A 442 -14.72 -3.16 -29.53
CA ALA A 442 -16.02 -3.29 -28.86
C ALA A 442 -16.65 -4.68 -29.03
N VAL A 443 -16.56 -5.28 -30.23
CA VAL A 443 -17.11 -6.63 -30.49
C VAL A 443 -16.33 -7.70 -29.77
N LEU A 444 -14.99 -7.61 -29.76
CA LEU A 444 -14.11 -8.55 -29.03
C LEU A 444 -14.29 -8.43 -27.53
N ASN A 445 -14.54 -7.22 -27.03
CA ASN A 445 -14.80 -6.91 -25.62
C ASN A 445 -16.12 -7.51 -25.14
N PHE A 446 -17.17 -7.34 -25.91
CA PHE A 446 -18.50 -7.90 -25.59
C PHE A 446 -18.45 -9.43 -25.56
N LEU A 447 -17.80 -10.06 -26.54
CA LEU A 447 -17.62 -11.52 -26.56
C LEU A 447 -16.78 -12.01 -25.38
N GLY A 448 -15.72 -11.31 -25.00
CA GLY A 448 -14.90 -11.64 -23.81
C GLY A 448 -15.70 -11.56 -22.51
N ILE A 449 -16.53 -10.55 -22.34
CA ILE A 449 -17.42 -10.38 -21.18
C ILE A 449 -18.44 -11.52 -21.10
N VAL A 450 -19.09 -11.86 -22.24
CA VAL A 450 -20.09 -12.96 -22.31
C VAL A 450 -19.46 -14.31 -21.98
N VAL A 451 -18.27 -14.58 -22.52
CA VAL A 451 -17.51 -15.82 -22.21
C VAL A 451 -17.13 -15.88 -20.74
N PHE A 452 -16.70 -14.75 -20.14
CA PHE A 452 -16.35 -14.68 -18.72
C PHE A 452 -17.55 -14.97 -17.81
N PHE A 453 -18.71 -14.35 -18.06
CA PHE A 453 -19.94 -14.63 -17.31
C PHE A 453 -20.39 -16.08 -17.47
N GLY A 454 -20.28 -16.63 -18.69
CA GLY A 454 -20.60 -18.03 -18.96
C GLY A 454 -19.71 -19.00 -18.19
N LEU A 455 -18.39 -18.77 -18.19
CA LEU A 455 -17.44 -19.58 -17.44
C LEU A 455 -17.60 -19.43 -15.93
N GLY A 456 -17.87 -18.23 -15.43
CA GLY A 456 -18.12 -17.97 -14.00
C GLY A 456 -19.36 -18.70 -13.47
N LEU A 457 -20.44 -18.74 -14.26
CA LEU A 457 -21.67 -19.47 -13.94
C LEU A 457 -21.45 -20.99 -13.97
N VAL A 458 -20.75 -21.51 -14.99
CA VAL A 458 -20.47 -22.95 -15.12
C VAL A 458 -19.56 -23.42 -13.97
N THR A 459 -18.51 -22.66 -13.62
CA THR A 459 -17.64 -23.04 -12.49
C THR A 459 -18.35 -22.96 -11.14
N SER A 460 -19.25 -21.99 -10.94
CA SER A 460 -20.07 -21.88 -9.75
C SER A 460 -21.03 -23.08 -9.62
N GLN A 461 -21.64 -23.49 -10.72
CA GLN A 461 -22.58 -24.62 -10.76
C GLN A 461 -21.88 -25.97 -10.55
N MET A 462 -20.69 -26.16 -11.12
CA MET A 462 -19.84 -27.34 -10.86
C MET A 462 -19.46 -27.44 -9.38
N PHE A 463 -19.22 -26.29 -8.71
CA PHE A 463 -18.87 -26.26 -7.28
C PHE A 463 -20.05 -26.61 -6.37
N VAL A 464 -21.26 -26.15 -6.72
CA VAL A 464 -22.51 -26.49 -6.01
C VAL A 464 -22.79 -27.99 -6.16
N ASN A 465 -22.69 -28.52 -7.37
CA ASN A 465 -22.95 -29.95 -7.67
C ASN A 465 -21.90 -30.88 -7.01
N ALA A 466 -20.62 -30.48 -6.96
CA ALA A 466 -19.58 -31.25 -6.30
C ALA A 466 -19.77 -31.30 -4.76
N LYS A 467 -20.41 -30.29 -4.17
CA LYS A 467 -20.71 -30.27 -2.73
C LYS A 467 -21.94 -31.12 -2.40
N GLN A 468 -22.96 -31.13 -3.27
CA GLN A 468 -24.14 -31.99 -3.11
C GLN A 468 -23.83 -33.50 -3.26
N ARG A 469 -22.77 -33.87 -4.01
CA ARG A 469 -22.32 -35.26 -4.14
C ARG A 469 -21.45 -35.76 -2.99
N ARG A 470 -21.07 -34.87 -2.05
CA ARG A 470 -20.24 -35.19 -0.86
C ARG A 470 -21.00 -35.05 0.46
N ALA A 471 -22.26 -34.64 0.44
CA ALA A 471 -23.22 -34.68 1.53
C ALA A 471 -24.20 -35.86 1.33
#